data_6bd5f7391daa5c6a36c1a53dd90f3c25
#
_entry.id   6bd5f7391daa5c6a36c1a53dd90f3c25
#
_cell.length_a   1.000
_cell.length_b   1.000
_cell.length_c   1.000
_cell.angle_alpha   90.00
_cell.angle_beta   90.00
_cell.angle_gamma   90.00
#
_symmetry.space_group_name_H-M   'P 1'
#
loop_
_entity.id
_entity.type
_entity.pdbx_description
1 polymer ?
#
loop_
_entity_poly.entity_id
_entity_poly.type
_entity_poly.pdbx_seq_one_letter_code
_entity_poly.pdbx_strand_id
1 'polypeptide(L)' 'MGDLIVVDVHIEVDGDKTVREGHDIAAEARRRVMAAYPVLDVLTHLDPVDAERSGA' A
#
# COMPACT_ATOMS: atom_id res chain seq x y z
N MET A 1 -17.10 -2.88 -23.05
CA MET A 1 -16.22 -1.96 -22.44
C MET A 1 -16.17 -2.16 -20.98
N GLY A 2 -15.08 -2.44 -20.42
CA GLY A 2 -14.96 -2.63 -19.00
C GLY A 2 -15.01 -1.31 -18.24
N ASP A 3 -15.34 -1.37 -17.00
CA ASP A 3 -15.28 -0.21 -16.12
C ASP A 3 -13.83 0.10 -15.78
N LEU A 4 -13.56 1.39 -15.62
CA LEU A 4 -12.22 1.82 -15.19
C LEU A 4 -12.21 1.82 -13.67
N ILE A 5 -11.48 0.90 -13.10
CA ILE A 5 -11.42 0.75 -11.64
C ILE A 5 -10.06 1.16 -11.15
N VAL A 6 -10.04 2.10 -10.21
CA VAL A 6 -8.83 2.51 -9.51
C VAL A 6 -9.03 2.15 -8.05
N VAL A 7 -8.05 1.45 -7.50
CA VAL A 7 -8.10 0.99 -6.12
C VAL A 7 -7.19 1.86 -5.27
N ASP A 8 -7.68 2.25 -4.12
CA ASP A 8 -6.94 3.06 -3.17
C ASP A 8 -6.63 2.17 -1.97
N VAL A 9 -5.35 1.93 -1.71
CA VAL A 9 -4.91 1.00 -0.68
C VAL A 9 -4.10 1.75 0.36
N HIS A 10 -4.52 1.65 1.61
CA HIS A 10 -3.77 2.20 2.73
C HIS A 10 -2.99 1.08 3.40
N ILE A 11 -1.70 1.29 3.56
CA ILE A 11 -0.80 0.28 4.10
C ILE A 11 -0.16 0.84 5.36
N GLU A 12 -0.42 0.19 6.47
CA GLU A 12 0.21 0.58 7.74
C GLU A 12 1.58 -0.04 7.83
N VAL A 13 2.59 0.77 8.07
CA VAL A 13 3.96 0.31 8.20
C VAL A 13 4.55 0.90 9.47
N ASP A 14 5.55 0.20 10.00
CA ASP A 14 6.31 0.69 11.14
C ASP A 14 6.90 2.05 10.78
N GLY A 15 6.69 3.04 11.63
CA GLY A 15 7.19 4.39 11.39
C GLY A 15 8.71 4.48 11.35
N ASP A 16 9.40 3.47 11.87
CA ASP A 16 10.86 3.41 11.83
C ASP A 16 11.41 2.93 10.49
N LYS A 17 10.56 2.49 9.60
CA LYS A 17 11.02 2.06 8.27
C LYS A 17 11.58 3.24 7.50
N THR A 18 12.61 2.96 6.70
CA THR A 18 13.15 3.99 5.81
C THR A 18 12.17 4.25 4.68
N VAL A 19 12.36 5.38 4.01
CA VAL A 19 11.55 5.71 2.83
C VAL A 19 11.69 4.63 1.77
N ARG A 20 12.90 4.11 1.59
CA ARG A 20 13.15 3.05 0.62
C ARG A 20 12.38 1.79 0.96
N GLU A 21 12.42 1.39 2.23
CA GLU A 21 11.67 0.22 2.68
C GLU A 21 10.17 0.41 2.46
N GLY A 22 9.66 1.59 2.80
CA GLY A 22 8.26 1.90 2.59
C GLY A 22 7.87 1.85 1.12
N HIS A 23 8.72 2.43 0.28
CA HIS A 23 8.49 2.41 -1.16
C HIS A 23 8.42 0.98 -1.69
N ASP A 24 9.33 0.12 -1.25
CA ASP A 24 9.36 -1.27 -1.70
C ASP A 24 8.12 -2.03 -1.26
N ILE A 25 7.64 -1.77 -0.04
CA ILE A 25 6.41 -2.38 0.46
C ILE A 25 5.22 -1.95 -0.41
N ALA A 26 5.13 -0.66 -0.70
CA ALA A 26 4.03 -0.13 -1.50
C ALA A 26 4.06 -0.69 -2.92
N ALA A 27 5.26 -0.77 -3.50
CA ALA A 27 5.40 -1.30 -4.85
C ALA A 27 4.98 -2.77 -4.92
N GLU A 28 5.35 -3.54 -3.92
CA GLU A 28 4.98 -4.95 -3.87
C GLU A 28 3.46 -5.11 -3.70
N ALA A 29 2.85 -4.31 -2.82
CA ALA A 29 1.42 -4.36 -2.62
C ALA A 29 0.68 -4.02 -3.91
N ARG A 30 1.12 -2.97 -4.61
CA ARG A 30 0.54 -2.56 -5.87
C ARG A 30 0.63 -3.70 -6.90
N ARG A 31 1.80 -4.29 -7.01
CA ARG A 31 2.03 -5.37 -7.96
C ARG A 31 1.08 -6.54 -7.68
N ARG A 32 0.90 -6.90 -6.42
CA ARG A 32 0.04 -8.03 -6.05
C ARG A 32 -1.43 -7.75 -6.36
N VAL A 33 -1.88 -6.55 -6.08
CA VAL A 33 -3.27 -6.19 -6.36
C VAL A 33 -3.52 -6.20 -7.86
N MET A 34 -2.60 -5.61 -8.64
CA MET A 34 -2.77 -5.56 -10.08
C MET A 34 -2.67 -6.94 -10.72
N ALA A 35 -1.93 -7.87 -10.11
CA ALA A 35 -1.86 -9.23 -10.61
C ALA A 35 -3.11 -10.04 -10.29
N ALA A 36 -3.78 -9.71 -9.20
CA ALA A 36 -4.92 -10.49 -8.72
C ALA A 36 -6.27 -9.98 -9.26
N TYR A 37 -6.35 -8.71 -9.63
CA TYR A 37 -7.62 -8.09 -10.01
C TYR A 37 -7.46 -7.26 -11.28
N PRO A 38 -8.50 -7.21 -12.11
CA PRO A 38 -8.46 -6.43 -13.35
C PRO A 38 -8.71 -4.95 -13.06
N VAL A 39 -7.74 -4.29 -12.44
CA VAL A 39 -7.85 -2.87 -12.10
C VAL A 39 -7.03 -2.03 -13.05
N LEU A 40 -7.46 -0.79 -13.25
CA LEU A 40 -6.74 0.15 -14.10
C LEU A 40 -5.46 0.60 -13.42
N ASP A 41 -5.54 0.91 -12.15
CA ASP A 41 -4.40 1.39 -11.39
C ASP A 41 -4.64 1.18 -9.90
N VAL A 42 -3.56 1.23 -9.14
CA VAL A 42 -3.60 1.09 -7.69
C VAL A 42 -2.82 2.25 -7.10
N LEU A 43 -3.50 3.03 -6.27
CA LEU A 43 -2.86 4.12 -5.52
C LEU A 43 -2.55 3.60 -4.13
N THR A 44 -1.31 3.74 -3.72
CA THR A 44 -0.89 3.25 -2.41
C THR A 44 -0.59 4.43 -1.50
N HIS A 45 -1.04 4.31 -0.26
CA HIS A 45 -0.78 5.30 0.79
C HIS A 45 -0.13 4.59 1.95
N LEU A 46 1.04 5.05 2.35
CA LEU A 46 1.73 4.48 3.50
C LEU A 46 1.37 5.27 4.73
N ASP A 47 0.84 4.59 5.72
CA ASP A 47 0.46 5.21 6.98
C ASP A 47 1.42 4.70 8.05
N PRO A 48 2.32 5.54 8.55
CA PRO A 48 3.25 5.10 9.58
C PRO A 48 2.52 4.85 10.89
N VAL A 49 2.85 3.76 11.54
CA VAL A 49 2.32 3.47 12.86
C VAL A 49 3.46 3.46 13.86
N ASP A 50 3.16 3.98 15.02
CA ASP A 50 4.10 3.99 16.13
C ASP A 50 3.87 2.71 16.91
N ALA A 51 4.94 1.94 17.11
CA ALA A 51 4.83 0.67 17.82
C ALA A 51 4.24 0.86 19.21
N GLU A 52 4.56 1.96 19.89
CA GLU A 52 4.04 2.23 21.21
C GLU A 52 2.54 2.49 21.19
N ARG A 53 2.07 3.16 20.15
CA ARG A 53 0.65 3.44 20.00
C ARG A 53 -0.12 2.22 19.55
N SER A 54 0.44 1.48 18.62
CA SER A 54 -0.26 0.32 18.08
C SER A 54 -0.37 -0.79 19.10
N GLY A 55 0.47 -0.76 20.13
CA GLY A 55 0.40 -1.76 21.17
C GLY A 55 -0.59 -1.40 22.28
N ALA A 56 -1.17 -0.23 22.23
CA ALA A 56 -2.05 0.23 23.30
C ALA A 56 -3.43 -0.43 23.28
#